data_ca4d866d6fd97cc5d51a041cd06ea3ac
#
_entry.id   ca4d866d6fd97cc5d51a041cd06ea3ac
#
_cell.length_a   1.000
_cell.length_b   1.000
_cell.length_c   1.000
_cell.angle_alpha   90.00
_cell.angle_beta   90.00
_cell.angle_gamma   90.00
#
_symmetry.space_group_name_H-M   'P 1'
#
loop_
_entity.id
_entity.type
_entity.pdbx_description
1 polymer ?
#
loop_
_entity_poly.entity_id
_entity_poly.type
_entity_poly.pdbx_seq_one_letter_code
_entity_poly.pdbx_strand_id
1 'polypeptide(L)' 'YEINEAFSGSTVAVLKELELNPATVNVNGGSVALGHPIGASGCRVLVTLLHEMIKQDKKTGLASLCLGGGEAVAMVVQR' A
#
# COMPACT_ATOMS: atom_id res chain seq x y z
N TYR A 1 -4.56 4.65 1.39
CA TYR A 1 -4.14 3.25 1.21
C TYR A 1 -2.73 3.18 0.65
N GLU A 2 -1.91 2.30 1.22
CA GLU A 2 -0.62 1.89 0.65
C GLU A 2 -0.65 0.37 0.44
N ILE A 3 -0.75 -0.04 -0.81
CA ILE A 3 -0.81 -1.44 -1.23
C ILE A 3 0.45 -1.75 -2.02
N ASN A 4 1.26 -2.69 -1.55
CA ASN A 4 2.50 -3.01 -2.24
C ASN A 4 2.23 -3.53 -3.65
N GLU A 5 2.90 -2.95 -4.62
CA GLU A 5 2.83 -3.35 -6.02
C GLU A 5 3.86 -4.46 -6.31
N ALA A 6 3.69 -5.63 -5.67
CA ALA A 6 4.55 -6.78 -5.97
C ALA A 6 4.47 -7.15 -7.47
N PHE A 7 3.27 -7.04 -8.02
CA PHE A 7 2.97 -7.04 -9.46
C PHE A 7 1.93 -5.96 -9.71
N SER A 8 2.04 -5.21 -10.80
CA SER A 8 1.05 -4.20 -11.17
C SER A 8 -0.36 -4.79 -11.30
N GLY A 9 -0.46 -5.99 -11.87
CA GLY A 9 -1.72 -6.71 -12.03
C GLY A 9 -2.40 -7.04 -10.70
N SER A 10 -1.65 -7.39 -9.66
CA SER A 10 -2.23 -7.70 -8.34
C SER A 10 -2.87 -6.47 -7.71
N THR A 11 -2.21 -5.32 -7.79
CA THR A 11 -2.76 -4.08 -7.24
C THR A 11 -4.01 -3.65 -8.02
N VAL A 12 -4.00 -3.75 -9.35
CA VAL A 12 -5.18 -3.47 -10.17
C VAL A 12 -6.35 -4.39 -9.80
N ALA A 13 -6.09 -5.67 -9.54
CA ALA A 13 -7.11 -6.61 -9.12
C ALA A 13 -7.74 -6.21 -7.78
N VAL A 14 -6.90 -5.85 -6.79
CA VAL A 14 -7.38 -5.39 -5.48
C VAL A 14 -8.22 -4.10 -5.60
N LEU A 15 -7.77 -3.15 -6.41
CA LEU A 15 -8.52 -1.91 -6.67
C LEU A 15 -9.92 -2.20 -7.21
N LYS A 16 -10.02 -3.13 -8.15
CA LYS A 16 -11.29 -3.52 -8.77
C LYS A 16 -12.18 -4.29 -7.80
N GLU A 17 -11.62 -5.28 -7.12
CA GLU A 17 -12.38 -6.16 -6.22
C GLU A 17 -12.97 -5.39 -5.03
N LEU A 18 -12.22 -4.45 -4.49
CA LEU A 18 -12.64 -3.64 -3.35
C LEU A 18 -13.26 -2.30 -3.75
N GLU A 19 -13.44 -2.05 -5.05
CA GLU A 19 -13.99 -0.79 -5.59
C GLU A 19 -13.29 0.46 -5.02
N LEU A 20 -11.97 0.38 -4.81
CA LEU A 20 -11.20 1.49 -4.26
C LEU A 20 -11.01 2.60 -5.30
N ASN A 21 -11.11 3.84 -4.84
CA ASN A 21 -10.76 4.99 -5.68
C ASN A 21 -9.24 5.03 -5.89
N PRO A 22 -8.74 4.89 -7.13
CA PRO A 22 -7.30 4.90 -7.40
C PRO A 22 -6.59 6.17 -6.93
N ALA A 23 -7.30 7.30 -6.84
CA ALA A 23 -6.74 8.56 -6.35
C ALA A 23 -6.37 8.55 -4.85
N THR A 24 -6.79 7.51 -4.12
CA THR A 24 -6.49 7.36 -2.69
C THR A 24 -5.48 6.24 -2.41
N VAL A 25 -4.99 5.57 -3.43
CA VAL A 25 -4.09 4.42 -3.29
C VAL A 25 -2.71 4.77 -3.86
N ASN A 26 -1.66 4.51 -3.07
CA ASN A 26 -0.27 4.70 -3.48
C ASN A 26 -0.02 6.10 -4.09
N VAL A 27 -0.52 7.13 -3.43
CA VAL A 27 -0.56 8.50 -3.96
C VAL A 27 0.84 9.12 -4.17
N ASN A 28 1.88 8.53 -3.60
CA ASN A 28 3.27 8.94 -3.80
C ASN A 28 4.04 7.98 -4.73
N GLY A 29 3.34 7.18 -5.51
CA GLY A 29 3.91 6.08 -6.28
C GLY A 29 4.11 4.83 -5.42
N GLY A 30 4.29 3.69 -6.06
CA GLY A 30 4.49 2.40 -5.40
C GLY A 30 5.74 1.69 -5.91
N SER A 31 5.82 0.39 -5.67
CA SER A 31 7.00 -0.42 -5.99
C SER A 31 7.33 -0.45 -7.49
N VAL A 32 6.35 -0.26 -8.36
CA VAL A 32 6.62 -0.17 -9.82
C VAL A 32 7.55 1.02 -10.12
N ALA A 33 7.37 2.13 -9.42
CA ALA A 33 8.20 3.32 -9.58
C ALA A 33 9.45 3.31 -8.69
N LEU A 34 9.32 2.81 -7.44
CA LEU A 34 10.33 2.94 -6.39
C LEU A 34 11.21 1.69 -6.22
N GLY A 35 10.76 0.54 -6.74
CA GLY A 35 11.40 -0.75 -6.50
C GLY A 35 10.75 -1.53 -5.35
N HIS A 36 11.05 -2.83 -5.31
CA HIS A 36 10.50 -3.74 -4.30
C HIS A 36 11.63 -4.52 -3.60
N PRO A 37 12.36 -3.90 -2.67
CA PRO A 37 13.32 -4.61 -1.84
C PRO A 37 12.54 -5.43 -0.79
N ILE A 38 12.41 -6.73 -1.01
CA ILE A 38 11.52 -7.64 -0.26
C ILE A 38 11.69 -7.46 1.26
N GLY A 39 12.91 -7.43 1.76
CA GLY A 39 13.19 -7.26 3.19
C GLY A 39 12.86 -5.88 3.77
N ALA A 40 12.60 -4.88 2.94
CA ALA A 40 12.33 -3.51 3.37
C ALA A 40 10.94 -3.01 2.98
N SER A 41 10.25 -3.67 2.05
CA SER A 41 9.00 -3.15 1.49
C SER A 41 7.89 -2.99 2.52
N GLY A 42 7.80 -3.87 3.51
CA GLY A 42 6.82 -3.73 4.58
C GLY A 42 7.01 -2.42 5.36
N CYS A 43 8.23 -2.14 5.78
CA CYS A 43 8.58 -0.90 6.45
C CYS A 43 8.36 0.32 5.53
N ARG A 44 8.81 0.24 4.28
CA ARG A 44 8.65 1.33 3.31
C ARG A 44 7.19 1.70 3.11
N VAL A 45 6.32 0.72 2.88
CA VAL A 45 4.88 0.93 2.66
C VAL A 45 4.25 1.60 3.88
N LEU A 46 4.53 1.10 5.09
CA LEU A 46 3.99 1.67 6.31
C LEU A 46 4.48 3.10 6.56
N VAL A 47 5.77 3.35 6.37
CA VAL A 47 6.35 4.71 6.54
C VAL A 47 5.73 5.69 5.55
N THR A 48 5.58 5.29 4.28
CA THR A 48 4.92 6.13 3.27
C THR A 48 3.48 6.46 3.67
N LEU A 49 2.72 5.46 4.13
CA LEU A 49 1.35 5.64 4.60
C LEU A 49 1.27 6.65 5.75
N LEU A 50 2.12 6.49 6.77
CA LEU A 50 2.11 7.36 7.95
C LEU A 50 2.42 8.82 7.59
N HIS A 51 3.43 9.03 6.74
CA HIS A 51 3.76 10.39 6.29
C HIS A 51 2.63 11.01 5.46
N GLU A 52 1.99 10.25 4.59
CA GLU A 52 0.87 10.76 3.81
C GLU A 52 -0.37 11.03 4.67
N MET A 53 -0.65 10.21 5.68
CA MET A 53 -1.70 10.47 6.65
C MET A 53 -1.50 11.79 7.39
N ILE A 54 -0.26 12.08 7.78
CA ILE A 54 0.10 13.35 8.43
C ILE A 54 -0.12 14.52 7.46
N LYS A 55 0.40 14.41 6.24
CA LYS A 55 0.33 15.44 5.20
C LYS A 55 -1.11 15.81 4.82
N GLN A 56 -1.99 14.81 4.72
CA GLN A 56 -3.39 15.00 4.37
C GLN A 56 -4.33 15.14 5.58
N ASP A 57 -3.80 15.15 6.79
CA ASP A 57 -4.57 15.11 8.05
C ASP A 57 -5.59 13.98 8.09
N LYS A 58 -5.24 12.80 7.56
CA LYS A 58 -6.08 11.61 7.63
C LYS A 58 -5.89 10.89 8.95
N LYS A 59 -6.97 10.39 9.51
CA LYS A 59 -6.96 9.71 10.82
C LYS A 59 -6.77 8.20 10.73
N THR A 60 -7.14 7.61 9.60
CA THR A 60 -7.07 6.16 9.38
C THR A 60 -6.38 5.87 8.07
N GLY A 61 -5.52 4.89 8.07
CA GLY A 61 -4.84 4.40 6.87
C GLY A 61 -4.73 2.88 6.89
N LEU A 62 -4.55 2.28 5.71
CA LEU A 62 -4.38 0.85 5.55
C LEU A 62 -3.14 0.57 4.72
N ALA A 63 -2.27 -0.29 5.22
CA ALA A 63 -1.13 -0.84 4.50
C ALA A 63 -1.36 -2.32 4.21
N SER A 64 -1.03 -2.80 3.02
CA SER A 64 -1.16 -4.21 2.66
C SER A 64 -0.04 -4.66 1.73
N LEU A 65 0.41 -5.91 1.94
CA LEU A 65 1.45 -6.55 1.14
C LEU A 65 1.12 -8.02 0.92
N CYS A 66 1.41 -8.54 -0.27
CA CYS A 66 1.45 -9.98 -0.47
C CYS A 66 2.75 -10.57 0.12
N LEU A 67 2.73 -11.82 0.52
CA LEU A 67 3.88 -12.52 1.10
C LEU A 67 4.51 -13.56 0.15
N GLY A 68 3.91 -13.75 -1.04
CA GLY A 68 4.48 -14.56 -2.12
C GLY A 68 3.92 -15.97 -2.27
N GLY A 69 3.33 -16.57 -1.24
CA GLY A 69 2.77 -17.93 -1.26
C GLY A 69 1.24 -17.98 -1.37
N GLY A 70 0.59 -16.89 -1.77
CA GLY A 70 -0.87 -16.78 -1.79
C GLY A 70 -1.45 -16.17 -0.52
N GLU A 71 -0.64 -15.99 0.51
CA GLU A 71 -0.97 -15.25 1.73
C GLU A 71 -0.63 -13.77 1.61
N ALA A 72 -1.23 -12.96 2.46
CA ALA A 72 -0.98 -11.53 2.54
C ALA A 72 -1.11 -11.03 3.97
N VAL A 73 -0.60 -9.84 4.22
CA VAL A 73 -0.82 -9.11 5.47
C VAL A 73 -1.47 -7.79 5.17
N ALA A 74 -2.32 -7.34 6.09
CA ALA A 74 -2.87 -5.99 6.07
C ALA A 74 -2.87 -5.42 7.48
N MET A 75 -2.62 -4.12 7.58
CA MET A 75 -2.60 -3.40 8.85
C MET A 75 -3.40 -2.11 8.69
N VAL A 76 -4.35 -1.89 9.59
CA VAL A 76 -5.01 -0.60 9.73
C VAL A 76 -4.30 0.17 10.84
N VAL A 77 -3.97 1.42 10.57
CA VAL A 77 -3.36 2.34 11.53
C VAL A 77 -4.27 3.54 11.75
N GLN A 78 -4.25 4.06 12.96
CA GLN A 78 -5.05 5.21 13.36
C GLN A 78 -4.19 6.21 14.15
N ARG A 79 -4.41 7.49 13.94
CA ARG A 79 -3.74 8.59 14.66
C ARG A 79 -4.73 9.61 15.21
#